data_91cd48e00dbfe3e09716f9dcec40de35
#
_entry.id   91cd48e00dbfe3e09716f9dcec40de35
#
_cell.length_a   1.000
_cell.length_b   1.000
_cell.length_c   1.000
_cell.angle_alpha   90.00
_cell.angle_beta   90.00
_cell.angle_gamma   90.00
#
_symmetry.space_group_name_H-M   'P 1'
#
loop_
_entity.id
_entity.type
_entity.pdbx_description
1 polymer ?
#
loop_
_entity_poly.entity_id
_entity_poly.type
_entity_poly.pdbx_seq_one_letter_code
_entity_poly.pdbx_strand_id
1 'polypeptide(L)'
;MLKNNLVLASSSPRRHELLRLIHPYFEIKHPRIKEIRKHNESPDLYVKRLSKEKACAITIQTNDLIVSADTIVFFHQEILEKPRDRSDAKKMLKKLSNATHYVYTGFSIRDYKEIKSFHVVSEVTFRILRDKEIEDYVNTDCPLDKAGSYAIQGEAAKFVHSIKGSYTNIMGLPLCEVSEQLSRYQ
;
A
#
# COMPACT_ATOMS: atom_id res chain seq x y z
N MET A 1 -11.10 -12.78 20.29
CA MET A 1 -9.66 -12.41 20.21
C MET A 1 -8.96 -13.43 19.32
N LEU A 2 -7.95 -13.01 18.54
CA LEU A 2 -7.12 -13.95 17.78
C LEU A 2 -6.43 -14.92 18.76
N LYS A 3 -6.43 -16.20 18.42
CA LYS A 3 -5.70 -17.24 19.17
C LYS A 3 -4.21 -17.25 18.82
N ASN A 4 -3.85 -16.59 17.72
CA ASN A 4 -2.51 -16.56 17.16
C ASN A 4 -1.78 -15.27 17.53
N ASN A 5 -0.44 -15.34 17.53
CA ASN A 5 0.43 -14.17 17.63
C ASN A 5 0.38 -13.41 16.28
N LEU A 6 -0.22 -12.24 16.27
CA LEU A 6 -0.29 -11.43 15.06
C LEU A 6 1.06 -10.77 14.78
N VAL A 7 1.53 -10.93 13.54
CA VAL A 7 2.78 -10.33 13.04
C VAL A 7 2.47 -9.50 11.80
N LEU A 8 2.89 -8.24 11.79
CA LEU A 8 2.84 -7.39 10.61
C LEU A 8 4.19 -7.38 9.90
N ALA A 9 4.25 -7.98 8.72
CA ALA A 9 5.44 -7.98 7.86
C ALA A 9 5.50 -6.70 7.00
N SER A 10 5.88 -5.59 7.60
CA SER A 10 5.93 -4.28 6.93
C SER A 10 6.84 -3.29 7.65
N SER A 11 7.57 -2.47 6.85
CA SER A 11 8.30 -1.30 7.35
C SER A 11 7.50 -0.01 7.29
N SER A 12 6.26 -0.04 6.79
CA SER A 12 5.43 1.15 6.59
C SER A 12 4.78 1.63 7.89
N PRO A 13 5.10 2.82 8.41
CA PRO A 13 4.44 3.37 9.61
C PRO A 13 2.93 3.46 9.46
N ARG A 14 2.43 3.81 8.26
CA ARG A 14 0.99 3.90 7.97
C ARG A 14 0.27 2.56 8.15
N ARG A 15 0.88 1.46 7.73
CA ARG A 15 0.31 0.11 7.94
C ARG A 15 0.32 -0.28 9.41
N HIS A 16 1.32 0.16 10.18
CA HIS A 16 1.38 -0.04 11.63
C HIS A 16 0.20 0.69 12.30
N GLU A 17 -0.03 1.96 11.96
CA GLU A 17 -1.14 2.76 12.46
C GLU A 17 -2.49 2.14 12.10
N LEU A 18 -2.67 1.76 10.84
CA LEU A 18 -3.91 1.15 10.36
C LEU A 18 -4.21 -0.16 11.08
N LEU A 19 -3.26 -1.08 11.18
CA LEU A 19 -3.51 -2.37 11.83
C LEU A 19 -3.86 -2.21 13.32
N ARG A 20 -3.27 -1.23 14.01
CA ARG A 20 -3.60 -0.91 15.41
C ARG A 20 -5.06 -0.54 15.63
N LEU A 21 -5.75 0.00 14.63
CA LEU A 21 -7.18 0.36 14.74
C LEU A 21 -8.08 -0.87 14.90
N ILE A 22 -7.67 -2.02 14.37
CA ILE A 22 -8.46 -3.27 14.42
C ILE A 22 -7.82 -4.33 15.33
N HIS A 23 -6.52 -4.26 15.58
CA HIS A 23 -5.80 -5.15 16.48
C HIS A 23 -4.66 -4.40 17.17
N PRO A 24 -4.81 -4.03 18.46
CA PRO A 24 -3.85 -3.14 19.13
C PRO A 24 -2.49 -3.79 19.41
N TYR A 25 -2.44 -5.13 19.49
CA TYR A 25 -1.24 -5.89 19.84
C TYR A 25 -0.79 -6.75 18.67
N PHE A 26 0.38 -6.48 18.12
CA PHE A 26 1.05 -7.29 17.10
C PHE A 26 2.56 -7.01 17.12
N GLU A 27 3.33 -7.97 16.65
CA GLU A 27 4.76 -7.81 16.39
C GLU A 27 5.01 -7.21 15.02
N ILE A 28 6.04 -6.37 14.87
CA ILE A 28 6.46 -5.81 13.59
C ILE A 28 7.74 -6.54 13.16
N LYS A 29 7.71 -7.11 11.96
CA LYS A 29 8.90 -7.69 11.30
C LYS A 29 9.10 -7.05 9.94
N HIS A 30 10.36 -6.78 9.59
CA HIS A 30 10.72 -6.09 8.35
C HIS A 30 11.10 -7.11 7.26
N PRO A 31 10.25 -7.32 6.25
CA PRO A 31 10.56 -8.24 5.16
C PRO A 31 11.66 -7.64 4.27
N ARG A 32 12.66 -8.46 3.94
CA ARG A 32 13.72 -8.09 3.00
C ARG A 32 13.49 -8.84 1.69
N ILE A 33 12.86 -8.17 0.71
CA ILE A 33 12.64 -8.70 -0.63
C ILE A 33 13.07 -7.69 -1.69
N LYS A 34 13.27 -8.16 -2.92
CA LYS A 34 13.45 -7.29 -4.09
C LYS A 34 12.10 -7.09 -4.77
N GLU A 35 11.59 -5.86 -4.75
CA GLU A 35 10.31 -5.49 -5.34
C GLU A 35 10.50 -5.22 -6.84
N ILE A 36 10.63 -6.28 -7.65
CA ILE A 36 10.84 -6.18 -9.10
C ILE A 36 9.60 -6.70 -9.81
N ARG A 37 9.03 -5.88 -10.71
CA ARG A 37 7.89 -6.29 -11.55
C ARG A 37 8.34 -7.32 -12.59
N LYS A 38 7.55 -8.37 -12.77
CA LYS A 38 7.76 -9.35 -13.85
C LYS A 38 7.21 -8.82 -15.18
N HIS A 39 7.75 -9.34 -16.27
CA HIS A 39 7.27 -8.97 -17.61
C HIS A 39 5.78 -9.29 -17.76
N ASN A 40 5.01 -8.34 -18.29
CA ASN A 40 3.56 -8.44 -18.50
C ASN A 40 2.72 -8.78 -17.24
N GLU A 41 3.23 -8.52 -16.05
CA GLU A 41 2.49 -8.74 -14.81
C GLU A 41 1.43 -7.64 -14.64
N SER A 42 0.16 -8.04 -14.49
CA SER A 42 -0.94 -7.10 -14.22
C SER A 42 -0.82 -6.49 -12.81
N PRO A 43 -1.37 -5.28 -12.57
CA PRO A 43 -1.28 -4.60 -11.27
C PRO A 43 -1.78 -5.46 -10.11
N ASP A 44 -2.89 -6.18 -10.27
CA ASP A 44 -3.47 -7.05 -9.25
C ASP A 44 -2.59 -8.26 -8.93
N LEU A 45 -1.99 -8.89 -9.95
CA LEU A 45 -1.05 -10.01 -9.76
C LEU A 45 0.23 -9.52 -9.08
N TYR A 46 0.73 -8.35 -9.47
CA TYR A 46 1.94 -7.76 -8.93
C TYR A 46 1.82 -7.51 -7.42
N VAL A 47 0.77 -6.79 -6.97
CA VAL A 47 0.61 -6.50 -5.54
C VAL A 47 0.30 -7.75 -4.70
N LYS A 48 -0.45 -8.72 -5.26
CA LYS A 48 -0.68 -10.02 -4.58
C LYS A 48 0.62 -10.79 -4.42
N ARG A 49 1.43 -10.87 -5.47
CA ARG A 49 2.73 -11.57 -5.40
C ARG A 49 3.67 -10.90 -4.41
N LEU A 50 3.83 -9.57 -4.46
CA LEU A 50 4.73 -8.87 -3.54
C LEU A 50 4.27 -9.00 -2.08
N SER A 51 2.95 -8.90 -1.83
CA SER A 51 2.44 -9.13 -0.47
C SER A 51 2.74 -10.57 0.00
N LYS A 52 2.56 -11.57 -0.86
CA LYS A 52 2.90 -12.97 -0.58
C LYS A 52 4.39 -13.16 -0.29
N GLU A 53 5.26 -12.61 -1.13
CA GLU A 53 6.71 -12.68 -0.97
C GLU A 53 7.16 -12.03 0.35
N LYS A 54 6.56 -10.88 0.73
CA LYS A 54 6.79 -10.22 2.02
C LYS A 54 6.40 -11.11 3.20
N ALA A 55 5.25 -11.77 3.15
CA ALA A 55 4.86 -12.72 4.19
C ALA A 55 5.79 -13.93 4.27
N CYS A 56 6.23 -14.44 3.11
CA CYS A 56 7.14 -15.58 3.05
C CYS A 56 8.57 -15.28 3.52
N ALA A 57 9.01 -14.02 3.40
CA ALA A 57 10.33 -13.58 3.86
C ALA A 57 10.47 -13.55 5.40
N ILE A 58 9.36 -13.67 6.13
CA ILE A 58 9.35 -13.74 7.59
C ILE A 58 9.36 -15.21 8.05
N THR A 59 10.27 -15.54 8.94
CA THR A 59 10.25 -16.85 9.62
C THR A 59 8.99 -16.95 10.47
N ILE A 60 8.21 -18.01 10.26
CA ILE A 60 6.94 -18.25 10.94
C ILE A 60 7.09 -19.30 12.03
N GLN A 61 6.46 -19.08 13.19
CA GLN A 61 6.27 -20.05 14.24
C GLN A 61 4.86 -20.66 14.17
N THR A 62 4.64 -21.78 14.84
CA THR A 62 3.39 -22.56 14.74
C THR A 62 2.13 -21.73 15.07
N ASN A 63 2.24 -20.78 15.99
CA ASN A 63 1.13 -19.93 16.43
C ASN A 63 1.15 -18.52 15.81
N ASP A 64 1.98 -18.26 14.82
CA ASP A 64 2.03 -16.96 14.18
C ASP A 64 0.96 -16.82 13.10
N LEU A 65 0.41 -15.62 12.99
CA LEU A 65 -0.44 -15.19 11.90
C LEU A 65 0.20 -13.92 11.29
N ILE A 66 0.76 -14.06 10.09
CA ILE A 66 1.50 -12.97 9.44
C ILE A 66 0.57 -12.23 8.48
N VAL A 67 0.47 -10.91 8.65
CA VAL A 67 -0.17 -9.99 7.71
C VAL A 67 0.92 -9.20 6.99
N SER A 68 0.80 -9.10 5.69
CA SER A 68 1.68 -8.28 4.83
C SER A 68 0.87 -7.56 3.77
N ALA A 69 1.41 -6.48 3.22
CA ALA A 69 0.76 -5.76 2.12
C ALA A 69 1.78 -5.12 1.17
N ASP A 70 1.32 -4.87 -0.05
CA ASP A 70 2.01 -4.06 -1.05
C ASP A 70 1.05 -3.12 -1.75
N THR A 71 1.51 -1.92 -2.14
CA THR A 71 0.64 -0.88 -2.69
C THR A 71 1.32 -0.19 -3.85
N ILE A 72 0.60 -0.06 -4.96
CA ILE A 72 1.04 0.67 -6.15
C ILE A 72 -0.02 1.66 -6.61
N VAL A 73 0.43 2.68 -7.34
CA VAL A 73 -0.43 3.57 -8.13
C VAL A 73 -0.37 3.15 -9.59
N PHE A 74 -1.52 3.03 -10.25
CA PHE A 74 -1.64 2.63 -11.63
C PHE A 74 -2.36 3.71 -12.45
N PHE A 75 -1.73 4.15 -13.54
CA PHE A 75 -2.25 5.22 -14.39
C PHE A 75 -1.85 4.99 -15.85
N HIS A 76 -2.82 5.04 -16.78
CA HIS A 76 -2.61 4.85 -18.22
C HIS A 76 -1.67 3.67 -18.57
N GLN A 77 -1.96 2.48 -18.04
CA GLN A 77 -1.20 1.24 -18.23
C GLN A 77 0.24 1.27 -17.63
N GLU A 78 0.58 2.30 -16.88
CA GLU A 78 1.86 2.47 -16.20
C GLU A 78 1.68 2.28 -14.69
N ILE A 79 2.59 1.52 -14.06
CA ILE A 79 2.70 1.47 -12.61
C ILE A 79 3.63 2.59 -12.18
N LEU A 80 3.11 3.50 -11.38
CA LEU A 80 3.89 4.56 -10.74
C LEU A 80 4.36 4.05 -9.37
N GLU A 81 5.60 3.60 -9.34
CA GLU A 81 6.27 3.16 -8.11
C GLU A 81 6.73 4.37 -7.27
N LYS A 82 7.63 4.15 -6.31
CA LYS A 82 8.28 5.25 -5.61
C LYS A 82 9.15 6.04 -6.57
N PRO A 83 9.14 7.37 -6.52
CA PRO A 83 9.99 8.18 -7.39
C PRO A 83 11.47 7.98 -7.03
N ARG A 84 12.31 8.04 -8.03
CA ARG A 84 13.77 7.93 -7.88
C ARG A 84 14.39 9.18 -7.24
N ASP A 85 13.77 10.32 -7.53
CA ASP A 85 14.19 11.64 -7.07
C ASP A 85 13.03 12.65 -7.14
N ARG A 86 13.29 13.90 -6.73
CA ARG A 86 12.30 14.99 -6.75
C ARG A 86 11.83 15.33 -8.17
N SER A 87 12.68 15.22 -9.19
CA SER A 87 12.30 15.46 -10.59
C SER A 87 11.31 14.42 -11.07
N ASP A 88 11.55 13.17 -10.72
CA ASP A 88 10.64 12.05 -11.05
C ASP A 88 9.30 12.21 -10.31
N ALA A 89 9.34 12.61 -9.04
CA ALA A 89 8.14 12.92 -8.25
C ALA A 89 7.30 14.05 -8.91
N LYS A 90 7.95 15.11 -9.36
CA LYS A 90 7.30 16.23 -10.08
C LYS A 90 6.62 15.74 -11.36
N LYS A 91 7.28 14.87 -12.13
CA LYS A 91 6.70 14.27 -13.35
C LYS A 91 5.48 13.39 -13.05
N MET A 92 5.54 12.56 -12.00
CA MET A 92 4.41 11.73 -11.58
C MET A 92 3.20 12.58 -11.19
N LEU A 93 3.38 13.61 -10.35
CA LEU A 93 2.30 14.48 -9.93
C LEU A 93 1.69 15.29 -11.10
N LYS A 94 2.51 15.73 -12.06
CA LYS A 94 2.00 16.36 -13.30
C LYS A 94 1.14 15.39 -14.12
N LYS A 95 1.53 14.11 -14.24
CA LYS A 95 0.72 13.08 -14.92
C LYS A 95 -0.63 12.87 -14.22
N LEU A 96 -0.66 12.92 -12.88
CA LEU A 96 -1.85 12.68 -12.08
C LEU A 96 -2.76 13.92 -11.95
N SER A 97 -2.28 15.11 -12.29
CA SER A 97 -3.04 16.37 -12.26
C SER A 97 -4.25 16.30 -13.19
N ASN A 98 -5.45 16.67 -12.69
CA ASN A 98 -6.73 16.64 -13.41
C ASN A 98 -7.07 15.26 -13.99
N ALA A 99 -6.70 14.19 -13.30
CA ALA A 99 -6.87 12.84 -13.80
C ALA A 99 -7.32 11.87 -12.69
N THR A 100 -7.96 10.78 -13.11
CA THR A 100 -8.31 9.65 -12.23
C THR A 100 -7.28 8.55 -12.41
N HIS A 101 -6.77 8.06 -11.31
CA HIS A 101 -5.83 6.94 -11.27
C HIS A 101 -6.31 5.89 -10.26
N TYR A 102 -5.70 4.71 -10.30
CA TYR A 102 -6.06 3.58 -9.46
C TYR A 102 -4.98 3.28 -8.43
N VAL A 103 -5.39 2.98 -7.23
CA VAL A 103 -4.50 2.48 -6.17
C VAL A 103 -4.86 1.03 -5.90
N TYR A 104 -3.90 0.16 -6.16
CA TYR A 104 -3.99 -1.28 -5.87
C TYR A 104 -3.21 -1.58 -4.61
N THR A 105 -3.86 -2.21 -3.64
CA THR A 105 -3.17 -2.81 -2.51
C THR A 105 -3.43 -4.31 -2.48
N GLY A 106 -2.36 -5.10 -2.60
CA GLY A 106 -2.37 -6.52 -2.31
C GLY A 106 -2.08 -6.74 -0.83
N PHE A 107 -2.77 -7.69 -0.20
CA PHE A 107 -2.44 -8.14 1.14
C PHE A 107 -2.46 -9.67 1.22
N SER A 108 -1.65 -10.19 2.11
CA SER A 108 -1.57 -11.63 2.36
C SER A 108 -1.68 -11.91 3.84
N ILE A 109 -2.38 -13.00 4.16
CA ILE A 109 -2.44 -13.58 5.50
C ILE A 109 -1.84 -14.97 5.40
N ARG A 110 -0.85 -15.24 6.26
CA ARG A 110 -0.13 -16.50 6.31
C ARG A 110 -0.15 -17.07 7.71
N ASP A 111 -0.64 -18.27 7.85
CA ASP A 111 -0.43 -19.12 9.02
C ASP A 111 0.61 -20.21 8.73
N TYR A 112 0.81 -21.14 9.67
CA TYR A 112 1.76 -22.25 9.50
C TYR A 112 1.37 -23.22 8.39
N LYS A 113 0.09 -23.30 8.02
CA LYS A 113 -0.46 -24.27 7.05
C LYS A 113 -0.57 -23.71 5.64
N GLU A 114 -1.03 -22.46 5.53
CA GLU A 114 -1.36 -21.86 4.24
C GLU A 114 -1.05 -20.37 4.16
N ILE A 115 -1.09 -19.84 2.94
CA ILE A 115 -1.04 -18.41 2.68
C ILE A 115 -2.15 -18.04 1.70
N LYS A 116 -2.93 -17.03 2.05
CA LYS A 116 -3.98 -16.46 1.20
C LYS A 116 -3.62 -15.03 0.82
N SER A 117 -3.78 -14.69 -0.46
CA SER A 117 -3.46 -13.36 -0.99
C SER A 117 -4.65 -12.76 -1.71
N PHE A 118 -4.92 -11.50 -1.42
CA PHE A 118 -6.06 -10.72 -1.90
C PHE A 118 -5.58 -9.41 -2.48
N HIS A 119 -6.45 -8.68 -3.17
CA HIS A 119 -6.20 -7.29 -3.56
C HIS A 119 -7.48 -6.47 -3.46
N VAL A 120 -7.29 -5.18 -3.26
CA VAL A 120 -8.36 -4.17 -3.29
C VAL A 120 -7.91 -3.03 -4.21
N VAL A 121 -8.88 -2.43 -4.90
CA VAL A 121 -8.65 -1.33 -5.83
C VAL A 121 -9.51 -0.14 -5.41
N SER A 122 -8.94 1.05 -5.46
CA SER A 122 -9.66 2.31 -5.27
C SER A 122 -9.28 3.30 -6.36
N GLU A 123 -10.25 4.10 -6.79
CA GLU A 123 -10.05 5.22 -7.71
C GLU A 123 -9.79 6.50 -6.91
N VAL A 124 -8.82 7.28 -7.36
CA VAL A 124 -8.51 8.59 -6.81
C VAL A 124 -8.47 9.60 -7.95
N THR A 125 -9.26 10.66 -7.84
CA THR A 125 -9.27 11.76 -8.81
C THR A 125 -8.56 12.95 -8.21
N PHE A 126 -7.55 13.46 -8.89
CA PHE A 126 -6.91 14.72 -8.54
C PHE A 126 -7.60 15.90 -9.23
N ARG A 127 -7.71 17.03 -8.53
CA ARG A 127 -8.00 18.29 -9.16
C ARG A 127 -6.86 18.77 -10.06
N ILE A 128 -7.05 19.85 -10.80
CA ILE A 128 -5.95 20.54 -11.49
C ILE A 128 -4.95 21.02 -10.43
N LEU A 129 -3.68 20.62 -10.61
CA LEU A 129 -2.56 21.04 -9.76
C LEU A 129 -1.75 22.12 -10.48
N ARG A 130 -1.48 23.24 -9.79
CA ARG A 130 -0.60 24.29 -10.31
C ARG A 130 0.86 23.88 -10.14
N ASP A 131 1.72 24.29 -11.07
CA ASP A 131 3.16 23.95 -11.04
C ASP A 131 3.81 24.34 -9.71
N LYS A 132 3.44 25.49 -9.13
CA LYS A 132 3.94 25.93 -7.83
C LYS A 132 3.53 25.00 -6.69
N GLU A 133 2.30 24.49 -6.68
CA GLU A 133 1.84 23.57 -5.63
C GLU A 133 2.58 22.23 -5.69
N ILE A 134 2.84 21.74 -6.91
CA ILE A 134 3.65 20.54 -7.12
C ILE A 134 5.07 20.77 -6.63
N GLU A 135 5.66 21.92 -6.96
CA GLU A 135 7.02 22.28 -6.59
C GLU A 135 7.18 22.40 -5.07
N ASP A 136 6.26 23.12 -4.42
CA ASP A 136 6.24 23.28 -2.97
C ASP A 136 6.15 21.91 -2.27
N TYR A 137 5.26 21.02 -2.76
CA TYR A 137 5.10 19.68 -2.20
C TYR A 137 6.32 18.76 -2.43
N VAL A 138 6.91 18.79 -3.62
CA VAL A 138 8.08 17.96 -3.96
C VAL A 138 9.34 18.40 -3.20
N ASN A 139 9.40 19.66 -2.75
CA ASN A 139 10.51 20.14 -1.92
C ASN A 139 10.42 19.65 -0.47
N THR A 140 9.30 19.06 -0.05
CA THR A 140 9.22 18.32 1.21
C THR A 140 9.85 16.92 1.04
N ASP A 141 10.06 16.20 2.15
CA ASP A 141 10.52 14.80 2.09
C ASP A 141 9.34 13.80 1.90
N CYS A 142 8.09 14.31 1.87
CA CYS A 142 6.90 13.49 1.80
C CYS A 142 6.74 12.61 0.54
N PRO A 143 7.10 13.04 -0.69
CA PRO A 143 6.82 12.26 -1.90
C PRO A 143 7.73 11.05 -2.13
N LEU A 144 8.96 11.05 -1.60
CA LEU A 144 10.01 10.15 -2.05
C LEU A 144 9.85 8.67 -1.64
N ASP A 145 9.09 8.40 -0.60
CA ASP A 145 8.86 7.04 -0.09
C ASP A 145 7.49 6.45 -0.49
N LYS A 146 6.79 7.09 -1.42
CA LYS A 146 5.39 6.77 -1.74
C LYS A 146 5.17 6.45 -3.22
N ALA A 147 4.39 5.40 -3.49
CA ALA A 147 3.93 5.09 -4.84
C ALA A 147 3.14 6.28 -5.41
N GLY A 148 3.41 6.64 -6.68
CA GLY A 148 2.79 7.80 -7.32
C GLY A 148 3.17 9.15 -6.70
N SER A 149 4.18 9.17 -5.82
CA SER A 149 4.73 10.39 -5.20
C SER A 149 3.78 11.16 -4.29
N TYR A 150 2.74 10.54 -3.72
CA TYR A 150 1.84 11.21 -2.80
C TYR A 150 1.34 10.31 -1.66
N ALA A 151 0.94 10.94 -0.56
CA ALA A 151 0.15 10.29 0.46
C ALA A 151 -1.19 10.98 0.60
N ILE A 152 -2.28 10.21 0.61
CA ILE A 152 -3.63 10.77 0.81
C ILE A 152 -3.78 11.42 2.19
N GLN A 153 -2.96 11.02 3.15
CA GLN A 153 -2.80 11.70 4.43
C GLN A 153 -1.73 12.80 4.33
N GLY A 154 -1.94 13.89 5.04
CA GLY A 154 -1.00 15.01 5.04
C GLY A 154 -1.23 15.99 3.89
N GLU A 155 -0.18 16.65 3.43
CA GLU A 155 -0.28 17.80 2.53
C GLU A 155 -0.87 17.50 1.16
N ALA A 156 -0.69 16.30 0.64
CA ALA A 156 -1.28 15.92 -0.66
C ALA A 156 -2.79 15.65 -0.59
N ALA A 157 -3.40 15.62 0.59
CA ALA A 157 -4.85 15.51 0.73
C ALA A 157 -5.58 16.61 -0.06
N LYS A 158 -5.01 17.81 -0.12
CA LYS A 158 -5.54 18.96 -0.89
C LYS A 158 -5.55 18.76 -2.42
N PHE A 159 -4.83 17.75 -2.93
CA PHE A 159 -4.79 17.41 -4.35
C PHE A 159 -5.97 16.54 -4.76
N VAL A 160 -6.52 15.78 -3.81
CA VAL A 160 -7.59 14.81 -4.04
C VAL A 160 -8.93 15.53 -4.15
N HIS A 161 -9.58 15.38 -5.31
CA HIS A 161 -10.92 15.87 -5.56
C HIS A 161 -11.98 14.87 -5.07
N SER A 162 -11.78 13.59 -5.38
CA SER A 162 -12.72 12.53 -5.00
C SER A 162 -12.04 11.17 -4.90
N ILE A 163 -12.69 10.26 -4.18
CA ILE A 163 -12.30 8.86 -3.99
C ILE A 163 -13.53 8.00 -4.28
N LYS A 164 -13.29 6.87 -4.98
CA LYS A 164 -14.26 5.79 -5.08
C LYS A 164 -13.61 4.48 -4.63
N GLY A 165 -14.14 3.88 -3.56
CA GLY A 165 -13.58 2.70 -2.91
C GLY A 165 -13.06 2.97 -1.51
N SER A 166 -12.12 2.15 -1.05
CA SER A 166 -11.63 2.16 0.32
C SER A 166 -10.51 3.20 0.54
N TYR A 167 -10.71 4.11 1.48
CA TYR A 167 -9.68 5.06 1.93
C TYR A 167 -8.46 4.35 2.53
N THR A 168 -8.69 3.31 3.35
CA THR A 168 -7.60 2.56 3.99
C THR A 168 -6.81 1.71 2.99
N ASN A 169 -7.44 1.31 1.87
CA ASN A 169 -6.72 0.74 0.73
C ASN A 169 -5.70 1.73 0.15
N ILE A 170 -6.10 2.99 -0.06
CA ILE A 170 -5.21 4.03 -0.59
C ILE A 170 -4.06 4.33 0.38
N MET A 171 -4.30 4.22 1.68
CA MET A 171 -3.27 4.35 2.72
C MET A 171 -2.29 3.16 2.75
N GLY A 172 -2.66 2.02 2.16
CA GLY A 172 -1.80 0.86 1.99
C GLY A 172 -2.13 -0.39 2.79
N LEU A 173 -3.29 -0.43 3.48
CA LEU A 173 -3.83 -1.63 4.12
C LEU A 173 -5.37 -1.55 4.13
N PRO A 174 -6.09 -2.36 3.33
CA PRO A 174 -7.54 -2.33 3.26
C PRO A 174 -8.16 -2.99 4.50
N LEU A 175 -8.45 -2.16 5.52
CA LEU A 175 -8.80 -2.63 6.87
C LEU A 175 -10.08 -3.46 6.92
N CYS A 176 -11.08 -3.14 6.11
CA CYS A 176 -12.34 -3.91 6.06
C CYS A 176 -12.02 -5.35 5.69
N GLU A 177 -11.39 -5.56 4.56
CA GLU A 177 -11.07 -6.87 4.02
C GLU A 177 -10.05 -7.62 4.89
N VAL A 178 -9.05 -6.91 5.44
CA VAL A 178 -8.09 -7.50 6.39
C VAL A 178 -8.82 -7.98 7.65
N SER A 179 -9.73 -7.18 8.22
CA SER A 179 -10.51 -7.54 9.40
C SER A 179 -11.39 -8.77 9.15
N GLU A 180 -12.08 -8.81 8.01
CA GLU A 180 -12.90 -9.96 7.60
C GLU A 180 -12.07 -11.25 7.48
N GLN A 181 -10.87 -11.15 6.91
CA GLN A 181 -10.01 -12.33 6.81
C GLN A 181 -9.44 -12.74 8.18
N LEU A 182 -9.05 -11.80 9.03
CA LEU A 182 -8.56 -12.09 10.38
C LEU A 182 -9.64 -12.72 11.28
N SER A 183 -10.92 -12.40 11.08
CA SER A 183 -12.02 -13.00 11.86
C SER A 183 -12.11 -14.51 11.72
N ARG A 184 -11.59 -15.09 10.63
CA ARG A 184 -11.57 -16.54 10.39
C ARG A 184 -10.57 -17.29 11.28
N TYR A 185 -9.72 -16.57 11.99
CA TYR A 185 -8.68 -17.10 12.90
C TYR A 185 -8.99 -16.85 14.40
N GLN A 186 -10.22 -16.46 14.70
CA GLN A 186 -10.72 -16.21 16.08
C GLN A 186 -11.21 -17.47 16.78
#